data_615ad36a4dceddfa634754d760299e03
#
_entry.id   615ad36a4dceddfa634754d760299e03
#
_cell.length_a   1.000
_cell.length_b   1.000
_cell.length_c   1.000
_cell.angle_alpha   90.00
_cell.angle_beta   90.00
_cell.angle_gamma   90.00
#
_symmetry.space_group_name_H-M   'P 1'
#
loop_
_entity.id
_entity.type
_entity.pdbx_description
1 polymer ?
#
loop_
_entity_poly.entity_id
_entity_poly.type
_entity_poly.pdbx_seq_one_letter_code
_entity_poly.pdbx_strand_id
1 'polypeptide(L)'
;MNNRLYGNLIFELSQSGRCGYSLPKNRFGEYKVPVELCRQEDAALPECDEMTVVRHYTNLSANNFGVDNGFYPLGSCTMKYNPKINEEVAALPQFQNLHPLQPAETVKGAEAVCTLLCRSLCELTGLHAFTLKPFAGAHGELTGLMVIKRYHESRGDTQRTKVIVPDSAHGTNPASAAVCGLDIVEVKSLSDGTVDIDALKEVIATVGSDSVAAMMMTNPNTLGLFEKQIPVIEQLIHDCGGLMYYDGANLNPMLGAARPGDMGFDVMHINLHKTFSTPHGGGGPGAGPVGVRKGLEQFFPEVSPYHGNFSVAMRAYAYILSLGREHIKEVGPLATLNANYIKESLKDVYELPIEGLIPEQSSPTRSLCKHEFVFDGLKDKSTGVTTMDVAKRLLDYGYHAPTIYFPLLFHESLMIEPTENESKETIDGFIAVMRRIAEEAKTDPELVKSAPHNTPIGRVDDVLAAKHPITSYRHLQAEA
;
A
#
# COMPACT_ATOMS: atom_id res chain seq x y z
N MET A 1 -13.92 29.23 15.15
CA MET A 1 -12.94 29.01 14.08
C MET A 1 -11.60 28.72 14.73
N ASN A 2 -11.03 27.57 14.43
CA ASN A 2 -9.75 27.16 15.02
C ASN A 2 -8.63 27.94 14.33
N ASN A 3 -8.04 28.95 14.99
CA ASN A 3 -6.87 29.71 14.55
C ASN A 3 -5.59 28.85 14.44
N ARG A 4 -5.72 27.53 14.40
CA ARG A 4 -4.60 26.59 14.19
C ARG A 4 -4.29 26.34 12.71
N LEU A 5 -5.05 26.99 11.84
CA LEU A 5 -4.96 26.79 10.41
C LEU A 5 -3.84 27.61 9.85
N TYR A 6 -3.05 26.96 9.02
CA TYR A 6 -2.06 27.55 8.15
C TYR A 6 -1.74 28.98 8.48
N GLY A 7 -0.93 29.13 9.50
CA GLY A 7 -0.14 30.33 9.59
C GLY A 7 0.74 30.41 8.35
N ASN A 8 1.50 31.44 8.29
CA ASN A 8 2.48 31.70 7.29
C ASN A 8 3.46 30.52 7.11
N LEU A 9 4.07 30.44 5.96
CA LEU A 9 5.19 29.54 5.75
C LEU A 9 6.33 29.86 6.74
N ILE A 10 7.17 28.88 7.05
CA ILE A 10 8.28 29.08 7.99
C ILE A 10 9.18 30.25 7.60
N PHE A 11 9.35 30.52 6.30
CA PHE A 11 10.09 31.65 5.77
C PHE A 11 9.44 33.00 6.05
N GLU A 12 8.10 33.05 6.13
CA GLU A 12 7.33 34.25 6.47
C GLU A 12 7.32 34.54 7.97
N LEU A 13 7.63 33.52 8.78
CA LEU A 13 7.79 33.63 10.24
C LEU A 13 9.21 34.05 10.64
N SER A 14 10.13 34.14 9.68
CA SER A 14 11.51 34.53 9.90
C SER A 14 11.63 35.96 10.42
N GLN A 15 12.44 36.13 11.45
CA GLN A 15 12.77 37.48 11.98
C GLN A 15 14.28 37.56 12.25
N SER A 16 14.90 38.53 11.67
CA SER A 16 16.36 38.73 11.78
C SER A 16 16.85 38.73 13.24
N GLY A 17 17.91 37.99 13.49
CA GLY A 17 18.52 37.84 14.81
C GLY A 17 17.86 36.76 15.70
N ARG A 18 16.77 36.09 15.28
CA ARG A 18 16.23 34.95 16.03
C ARG A 18 17.08 33.71 15.82
N CYS A 19 17.34 33.02 16.93
CA CYS A 19 18.08 31.76 16.94
C CYS A 19 17.30 30.70 17.73
N GLY A 20 17.13 29.54 17.15
CA GLY A 20 16.38 28.41 17.77
C GLY A 20 17.25 27.42 18.53
N TYR A 21 18.58 27.47 18.32
CA TYR A 21 19.48 26.50 18.92
C TYR A 21 20.87 27.09 19.10
N SER A 22 21.50 26.84 20.25
CA SER A 22 22.90 27.17 20.50
C SER A 22 23.76 25.92 20.45
N LEU A 23 24.68 25.87 19.51
CA LEU A 23 25.61 24.76 19.40
C LEU A 23 26.62 24.80 20.58
N PRO A 24 27.04 23.66 21.14
CA PRO A 24 28.11 23.59 22.07
C PRO A 24 29.41 24.12 21.44
N LYS A 25 30.31 24.66 22.26
CA LYS A 25 31.62 25.11 21.79
C LYS A 25 32.34 23.99 21.04
N ASN A 26 32.86 24.33 19.85
CA ASN A 26 33.69 23.40 19.10
C ASN A 26 34.91 22.97 19.90
N ARG A 27 35.05 21.66 20.15
CA ARG A 27 36.17 21.08 20.90
C ARG A 27 37.36 20.70 20.01
N PHE A 28 37.22 20.76 18.70
CA PHE A 28 38.20 20.27 17.72
C PHE A 28 39.02 21.42 17.07
N GLY A 29 38.83 22.65 17.54
CA GLY A 29 39.44 23.82 16.94
C GLY A 29 38.69 24.30 15.68
N GLU A 30 39.14 25.46 15.15
CA GLU A 30 38.55 26.01 13.93
C GLU A 30 39.20 25.36 12.71
N TYR A 31 38.39 24.69 11.89
CA TYR A 31 38.77 24.28 10.55
C TYR A 31 38.30 25.33 9.54
N LYS A 32 39.24 25.89 8.78
CA LYS A 32 38.91 26.81 7.70
C LYS A 32 38.63 26.02 6.43
N VAL A 33 37.39 26.04 5.99
CA VAL A 33 37.03 25.50 4.68
C VAL A 33 37.74 26.31 3.59
N PRO A 34 38.37 25.68 2.57
CA PRO A 34 38.95 26.40 1.45
C PRO A 34 37.93 27.36 0.82
N VAL A 35 38.35 28.59 0.48
CA VAL A 35 37.44 29.65 0.03
C VAL A 35 36.70 29.25 -1.25
N GLU A 36 37.34 28.48 -2.11
CA GLU A 36 36.76 27.93 -3.35
C GLU A 36 35.63 26.94 -3.13
N LEU A 37 35.54 26.37 -1.92
CA LEU A 37 34.45 25.46 -1.50
C LEU A 37 33.37 26.16 -0.69
N CYS A 38 33.60 27.45 -0.34
CA CYS A 38 32.62 28.25 0.39
C CYS A 38 31.59 28.84 -0.58
N ARG A 39 30.35 28.88 -0.16
CA ARG A 39 29.33 29.68 -0.87
C ARG A 39 29.67 31.15 -0.75
N GLN A 40 29.35 31.93 -1.78
CA GLN A 40 29.62 33.37 -1.80
C GLN A 40 28.59 34.20 -1.02
N GLU A 41 27.36 33.67 -0.92
CA GLU A 41 26.26 34.27 -0.18
C GLU A 41 25.75 33.31 0.91
N ASP A 42 25.23 33.85 1.98
CA ASP A 42 24.61 33.04 3.03
C ASP A 42 23.40 32.26 2.51
N ALA A 43 23.16 31.10 3.09
CA ALA A 43 21.95 30.34 2.76
C ALA A 43 20.73 31.17 3.18
N ALA A 44 19.75 31.29 2.27
CA ALA A 44 18.46 31.91 2.54
C ALA A 44 17.60 30.99 3.42
N LEU A 45 18.01 30.80 4.69
CA LEU A 45 17.30 30.03 5.69
C LEU A 45 16.49 30.95 6.60
N PRO A 46 15.33 30.50 7.12
CA PRO A 46 14.55 31.31 8.05
C PRO A 46 15.24 31.41 9.42
N GLU A 47 15.26 32.60 9.98
CA GLU A 47 15.73 32.87 11.34
C GLU A 47 14.55 32.78 12.30
N CYS A 48 14.43 31.64 13.01
CA CYS A 48 13.33 31.34 13.91
C CYS A 48 13.83 30.83 15.27
N ASP A 49 13.11 31.12 16.32
CA ASP A 49 13.30 30.48 17.63
C ASP A 49 12.70 29.06 17.67
N GLU A 50 13.14 28.26 18.63
CA GLU A 50 12.69 26.87 18.80
C GLU A 50 11.17 26.76 18.93
N MET A 51 10.54 27.64 19.69
CA MET A 51 9.09 27.62 19.92
C MET A 51 8.33 27.87 18.61
N THR A 52 8.78 28.81 17.79
CA THR A 52 8.19 29.09 16.47
C THR A 52 8.29 27.89 15.56
N VAL A 53 9.46 27.24 15.49
CA VAL A 53 9.69 26.03 14.66
C VAL A 53 8.79 24.88 15.14
N VAL A 54 8.78 24.57 16.42
CA VAL A 54 7.98 23.47 16.99
C VAL A 54 6.49 23.71 16.75
N ARG A 55 6.00 24.93 17.03
CA ARG A 55 4.57 25.26 16.82
C ARG A 55 4.16 25.18 15.37
N HIS A 56 5.00 25.68 14.46
CA HIS A 56 4.76 25.63 13.03
C HIS A 56 4.57 24.19 12.55
N TYR A 57 5.53 23.32 12.80
CA TYR A 57 5.47 21.92 12.34
C TYR A 57 4.44 21.08 13.09
N THR A 58 4.18 21.36 14.38
CA THR A 58 3.07 20.71 15.13
C THR A 58 1.73 21.07 14.52
N ASN A 59 1.51 22.33 14.17
CA ASN A 59 0.26 22.76 13.53
C ASN A 59 0.11 22.16 12.13
N LEU A 60 1.19 22.07 11.34
CA LEU A 60 1.16 21.40 10.04
C LEU A 60 0.84 19.90 10.19
N SER A 61 1.46 19.22 11.15
CA SER A 61 1.19 17.80 11.39
C SER A 61 -0.26 17.52 11.78
N ALA A 62 -0.89 18.45 12.51
CA ALA A 62 -2.30 18.34 12.90
C ALA A 62 -3.29 18.43 11.71
N ASN A 63 -2.84 18.88 10.55
CA ASN A 63 -3.65 18.92 9.32
C ASN A 63 -3.55 17.62 8.50
N ASN A 64 -2.65 16.70 8.86
CA ASN A 64 -2.55 15.41 8.23
C ASN A 64 -3.49 14.41 8.90
N PHE A 65 -4.16 13.60 8.08
CA PHE A 65 -4.97 12.50 8.56
C PHE A 65 -4.13 11.22 8.63
N GLY A 66 -4.24 10.49 9.73
CA GLY A 66 -3.55 9.21 9.93
C GLY A 66 -4.45 8.19 10.63
N VAL A 67 -4.01 6.95 10.69
CA VAL A 67 -4.74 5.86 11.36
C VAL A 67 -5.00 6.10 12.85
N ASP A 68 -4.27 7.01 13.48
CA ASP A 68 -4.48 7.43 14.87
C ASP A 68 -5.55 8.52 15.02
N ASN A 69 -5.96 9.18 13.92
CA ASN A 69 -6.98 10.23 13.93
C ASN A 69 -8.39 9.69 13.72
N GLY A 70 -8.54 8.57 13.00
CA GLY A 70 -9.82 7.97 12.70
C GLY A 70 -9.77 6.94 11.59
N PHE A 71 -10.95 6.57 11.10
CA PHE A 71 -11.12 5.56 10.06
C PHE A 71 -10.44 5.97 8.75
N TYR A 72 -9.62 5.07 8.22
CA TYR A 72 -8.82 5.29 7.01
C TYR A 72 -9.18 4.25 5.94
N PRO A 73 -10.27 4.43 5.18
CA PRO A 73 -10.87 3.42 4.31
C PRO A 73 -10.18 3.26 2.94
N LEU A 74 -8.88 3.60 2.85
CA LEU A 74 -8.16 3.63 1.58
C LEU A 74 -7.97 2.21 1.02
N GLY A 75 -8.69 1.88 -0.03
CA GLY A 75 -8.63 0.59 -0.71
C GLY A 75 -7.26 0.33 -1.34
N SER A 76 -6.91 -0.94 -1.47
CA SER A 76 -5.61 -1.43 -1.95
C SER A 76 -4.40 -1.10 -1.06
N CYS A 77 -4.62 -0.48 0.11
CA CYS A 77 -3.54 -0.01 0.99
C CYS A 77 -3.51 -0.69 2.36
N THR A 78 -4.58 -1.34 2.77
CA THR A 78 -4.71 -2.00 4.10
C THR A 78 -4.23 -1.09 5.23
N MET A 79 -4.90 0.06 5.40
CA MET A 79 -4.52 1.10 6.38
C MET A 79 -4.95 0.69 7.78
N LYS A 80 -4.25 -0.26 8.37
CA LYS A 80 -4.52 -0.75 9.72
C LYS A 80 -4.03 0.22 10.79
N TYR A 81 -4.72 0.22 11.94
CA TYR A 81 -4.17 0.76 13.17
C TYR A 81 -2.84 0.09 13.52
N ASN A 82 -1.82 0.87 13.87
CA ASN A 82 -0.51 0.36 14.26
C ASN A 82 -0.44 0.24 15.79
N PRO A 83 -0.44 -0.97 16.37
CA PRO A 83 -0.39 -1.15 17.83
C PRO A 83 0.84 -0.49 18.43
N LYS A 84 0.66 0.31 19.49
CA LYS A 84 1.76 1.09 20.11
C LYS A 84 2.84 0.22 20.71
N ILE A 85 2.51 -1.00 21.16
CA ILE A 85 3.50 -1.98 21.63
C ILE A 85 4.54 -2.30 20.55
N ASN A 86 4.16 -2.29 19.25
CA ASN A 86 5.10 -2.53 18.16
C ASN A 86 6.15 -1.41 18.08
N GLU A 87 5.72 -0.17 18.32
CA GLU A 87 6.63 1.00 18.36
C GLU A 87 7.57 0.94 19.57
N GLU A 88 7.03 0.62 20.75
CA GLU A 88 7.81 0.49 21.99
C GLU A 88 8.89 -0.58 21.86
N VAL A 89 8.54 -1.76 21.31
CA VAL A 89 9.49 -2.85 21.10
C VAL A 89 10.55 -2.48 20.06
N ALA A 90 10.16 -1.84 18.94
CA ALA A 90 11.11 -1.39 17.93
C ALA A 90 12.04 -0.27 18.44
N ALA A 91 11.58 0.51 19.44
CA ALA A 91 12.34 1.60 20.06
C ALA A 91 13.28 1.15 21.17
N LEU A 92 13.33 -0.14 21.54
CA LEU A 92 14.24 -0.63 22.56
C LEU A 92 15.70 -0.33 22.18
N PRO A 93 16.52 0.25 23.10
CA PRO A 93 17.92 0.59 22.80
C PRO A 93 18.75 -0.60 22.33
N GLN A 94 18.42 -1.81 22.76
CA GLN A 94 19.06 -3.05 22.34
C GLN A 94 18.88 -3.37 20.86
N PHE A 95 17.86 -2.79 20.20
CA PHE A 95 17.63 -2.91 18.76
C PHE A 95 18.00 -1.65 17.99
N GLN A 96 17.73 -0.46 18.55
CA GLN A 96 18.02 0.81 17.87
C GLN A 96 19.51 1.14 17.79
N ASN A 97 20.29 0.76 18.82
CA ASN A 97 21.71 1.11 18.92
C ASN A 97 22.64 0.04 18.31
N LEU A 98 22.12 -0.80 17.43
CA LEU A 98 22.90 -1.79 16.71
C LEU A 98 23.39 -1.23 15.37
N HIS A 99 24.58 -1.65 14.97
CA HIS A 99 25.09 -1.42 13.63
C HIS A 99 25.21 -2.75 12.88
N PRO A 100 24.74 -2.87 11.62
CA PRO A 100 24.71 -4.14 10.91
C PRO A 100 26.10 -4.76 10.64
N LEU A 101 27.17 -3.98 10.73
CA LEU A 101 28.57 -4.46 10.61
C LEU A 101 29.24 -4.76 11.97
N GLN A 102 28.49 -4.78 13.07
CA GLN A 102 29.02 -5.27 14.34
C GLN A 102 29.39 -6.75 14.25
N PRO A 103 30.34 -7.24 15.08
CA PRO A 103 30.64 -8.67 15.16
C PRO A 103 29.36 -9.48 15.41
N ALA A 104 29.20 -10.60 14.69
CA ALA A 104 27.98 -11.42 14.70
C ALA A 104 27.56 -11.87 16.11
N GLU A 105 28.53 -12.12 16.98
CA GLU A 105 28.27 -12.49 18.36
C GLU A 105 27.57 -11.39 19.20
N THR A 106 27.62 -10.13 18.76
CA THR A 106 26.97 -8.99 19.44
C THR A 106 25.57 -8.69 18.95
N VAL A 107 25.15 -9.26 17.81
CA VAL A 107 23.86 -8.99 17.14
C VAL A 107 22.93 -10.20 17.07
N LYS A 108 23.24 -11.28 17.79
CA LYS A 108 22.49 -12.56 17.79
C LYS A 108 20.98 -12.38 18.02
N GLY A 109 20.59 -11.42 18.85
CA GLY A 109 19.17 -11.12 19.13
C GLY A 109 18.46 -10.56 17.88
N ALA A 110 19.09 -9.66 17.15
CA ALA A 110 18.54 -9.10 15.91
C ALA A 110 18.46 -10.16 14.79
N GLU A 111 19.49 -10.99 14.66
CA GLU A 111 19.48 -12.11 13.71
C GLU A 111 18.39 -13.14 14.05
N ALA A 112 18.17 -13.40 15.35
CA ALA A 112 17.09 -14.28 15.77
C ALA A 112 15.72 -13.72 15.41
N VAL A 113 15.49 -12.41 15.57
CA VAL A 113 14.24 -11.76 15.14
C VAL A 113 14.01 -11.94 13.63
N CYS A 114 15.01 -11.67 12.80
CA CYS A 114 14.90 -11.86 11.35
C CYS A 114 14.60 -13.34 11.00
N THR A 115 15.28 -14.28 11.62
CA THR A 115 15.08 -15.72 11.39
C THR A 115 13.68 -16.17 11.82
N LEU A 116 13.22 -15.71 12.98
CA LEU A 116 11.90 -16.08 13.51
C LEU A 116 10.77 -15.43 12.69
N LEU A 117 10.96 -14.19 12.23
CA LEU A 117 10.02 -13.56 11.30
C LEU A 117 9.93 -14.37 9.99
N CYS A 118 11.06 -14.70 9.37
CA CYS A 118 11.07 -15.53 8.15
C CYS A 118 10.35 -16.87 8.37
N ARG A 119 10.59 -17.53 9.50
CA ARG A 119 9.89 -18.77 9.85
C ARG A 119 8.39 -18.57 10.00
N SER A 120 7.98 -17.49 10.67
CA SER A 120 6.55 -17.15 10.79
C SER A 120 5.90 -16.88 9.45
N LEU A 121 6.60 -16.18 8.55
CA LEU A 121 6.12 -15.93 7.19
C LEU A 121 5.99 -17.24 6.39
N CYS A 122 6.95 -18.17 6.51
CA CYS A 122 6.84 -19.49 5.90
C CYS A 122 5.59 -20.25 6.37
N GLU A 123 5.33 -20.26 7.67
CA GLU A 123 4.13 -20.92 8.24
C GLU A 123 2.84 -20.28 7.75
N LEU A 124 2.77 -18.94 7.72
CA LEU A 124 1.57 -18.19 7.32
C LEU A 124 1.25 -18.30 5.82
N THR A 125 2.26 -18.54 5.00
CA THR A 125 2.12 -18.52 3.54
C THR A 125 2.27 -19.89 2.87
N GLY A 126 2.80 -20.90 3.57
CA GLY A 126 3.09 -22.21 3.00
C GLY A 126 4.34 -22.25 2.09
N LEU A 127 5.10 -21.16 2.00
CA LEU A 127 6.35 -21.12 1.25
C LEU A 127 7.53 -21.63 2.08
N HIS A 128 8.62 -21.96 1.39
CA HIS A 128 9.78 -22.63 2.00
C HIS A 128 10.78 -21.66 2.65
N ALA A 129 11.06 -20.53 2.01
CA ALA A 129 12.07 -19.57 2.46
C ALA A 129 11.68 -18.14 2.14
N PHE A 130 12.14 -17.19 2.98
CA PHE A 130 11.94 -15.76 2.79
C PHE A 130 13.26 -15.00 2.86
N THR A 131 13.35 -13.90 2.08
CA THR A 131 14.36 -12.84 2.26
C THR A 131 13.67 -11.56 2.72
N LEU A 132 14.28 -10.84 3.67
CA LEU A 132 13.78 -9.56 4.19
C LEU A 132 14.44 -8.36 3.50
N LYS A 133 15.30 -8.58 2.51
CA LYS A 133 16.12 -7.53 1.89
C LYS A 133 15.35 -6.44 1.13
N PRO A 134 14.22 -6.71 0.45
CA PRO A 134 13.48 -5.67 -0.26
C PRO A 134 12.86 -4.64 0.69
N PHE A 135 13.02 -3.34 0.37
CA PHE A 135 12.58 -2.22 1.21
C PHE A 135 11.13 -1.78 1.01
N ALA A 136 10.46 -2.28 -0.02
CA ALA A 136 9.09 -1.90 -0.36
C ALA A 136 8.38 -3.02 -1.13
N GLY A 137 7.05 -2.94 -1.30
CA GLY A 137 6.26 -3.87 -2.11
C GLY A 137 6.78 -3.96 -3.55
N ALA A 138 6.87 -2.83 -4.25
CA ALA A 138 7.40 -2.79 -5.63
C ALA A 138 8.85 -3.32 -5.73
N HIS A 139 9.68 -3.11 -4.70
CA HIS A 139 11.02 -3.73 -4.63
C HIS A 139 10.93 -5.24 -4.42
N GLY A 140 9.92 -5.72 -3.69
CA GLY A 140 9.59 -7.13 -3.56
C GLY A 140 9.12 -7.74 -4.89
N GLU A 141 8.24 -7.03 -5.62
CA GLU A 141 7.80 -7.44 -6.96
C GLU A 141 9.00 -7.65 -7.89
N LEU A 142 9.86 -6.63 -8.01
CA LEU A 142 11.10 -6.71 -8.80
C LEU A 142 11.99 -7.87 -8.38
N THR A 143 12.20 -8.04 -7.06
CA THR A 143 13.05 -9.11 -6.51
C THR A 143 12.51 -10.49 -6.86
N GLY A 144 11.21 -10.71 -6.73
CA GLY A 144 10.58 -11.98 -7.05
C GLY A 144 10.64 -12.31 -8.55
N LEU A 145 10.46 -11.32 -9.43
CA LEU A 145 10.64 -11.47 -10.86
C LEU A 145 12.11 -11.77 -11.24
N MET A 146 13.07 -11.17 -10.52
CA MET A 146 14.49 -11.52 -10.68
C MET A 146 14.79 -12.97 -10.28
N VAL A 147 14.13 -13.50 -9.24
CA VAL A 147 14.22 -14.93 -8.88
C VAL A 147 13.74 -15.80 -10.03
N ILE A 148 12.57 -15.50 -10.60
CA ILE A 148 11.99 -16.22 -11.73
C ILE A 148 12.92 -16.20 -12.94
N LYS A 149 13.42 -15.03 -13.30
CA LYS A 149 14.36 -14.87 -14.42
C LYS A 149 15.64 -15.70 -14.23
N ARG A 150 16.29 -15.58 -13.06
CA ARG A 150 17.48 -16.35 -12.72
C ARG A 150 17.25 -17.86 -12.75
N TYR A 151 16.08 -18.31 -12.30
CA TYR A 151 15.69 -19.72 -12.38
C TYR A 151 15.66 -20.21 -13.82
N HIS A 152 14.98 -19.48 -14.73
CA HIS A 152 14.91 -19.85 -16.14
C HIS A 152 16.30 -19.79 -16.83
N GLU A 153 17.06 -18.72 -16.60
CA GLU A 153 18.42 -18.56 -17.12
C GLU A 153 19.35 -19.71 -16.68
N SER A 154 19.24 -20.17 -15.41
CA SER A 154 20.04 -21.27 -14.89
C SER A 154 19.79 -22.60 -15.59
N ARG A 155 18.64 -22.73 -16.26
CA ARG A 155 18.25 -23.92 -17.05
C ARG A 155 18.51 -23.76 -18.53
N GLY A 156 19.02 -22.59 -18.96
CA GLY A 156 19.19 -22.25 -20.37
C GLY A 156 17.90 -21.80 -21.09
N ASP A 157 16.81 -21.62 -20.37
CA ASP A 157 15.46 -21.23 -20.89
C ASP A 157 15.37 -19.73 -21.12
N THR A 158 16.31 -19.13 -21.84
CA THR A 158 16.40 -17.66 -22.02
C THR A 158 15.26 -17.06 -22.87
N GLN A 159 14.52 -17.89 -23.60
CA GLN A 159 13.34 -17.49 -24.37
C GLN A 159 12.10 -17.20 -23.51
N ARG A 160 12.10 -17.60 -22.22
CA ARG A 160 11.00 -17.35 -21.28
C ARG A 160 11.02 -15.91 -20.79
N THR A 161 10.39 -15.02 -21.56
CA THR A 161 10.37 -13.58 -21.30
C THR A 161 8.97 -13.04 -21.01
N LYS A 162 7.91 -13.84 -21.21
CA LYS A 162 6.52 -13.37 -21.06
C LYS A 162 5.99 -13.59 -19.65
N VAL A 163 5.48 -12.53 -19.04
CA VAL A 163 4.75 -12.57 -17.77
C VAL A 163 3.27 -12.27 -18.04
N ILE A 164 2.40 -13.23 -17.78
CA ILE A 164 0.95 -13.08 -17.96
C ILE A 164 0.41 -12.39 -16.71
N VAL A 165 -0.45 -11.38 -16.88
CA VAL A 165 -1.13 -10.66 -15.79
C VAL A 165 -2.61 -10.49 -16.11
N PRO A 166 -3.53 -10.61 -15.13
CA PRO A 166 -4.93 -10.25 -15.31
C PRO A 166 -5.09 -8.74 -15.56
N ASP A 167 -6.10 -8.33 -16.31
CA ASP A 167 -6.45 -6.92 -16.58
C ASP A 167 -6.87 -6.15 -15.31
N SER A 168 -7.20 -6.86 -14.23
CA SER A 168 -7.43 -6.31 -12.90
C SER A 168 -6.14 -6.14 -12.07
N ALA A 169 -4.95 -6.44 -12.61
CA ALA A 169 -3.69 -6.35 -11.87
C ALA A 169 -3.32 -4.90 -11.50
N HIS A 170 -2.54 -4.76 -10.42
CA HIS A 170 -2.02 -3.45 -10.01
C HIS A 170 -1.02 -2.91 -11.05
N GLY A 171 -1.06 -1.59 -11.31
CA GLY A 171 -0.21 -0.95 -12.32
C GLY A 171 1.32 -1.05 -12.08
N THR A 172 1.77 -1.42 -10.88
CA THR A 172 3.20 -1.66 -10.58
C THR A 172 3.71 -2.99 -11.13
N ASN A 173 2.83 -3.97 -11.34
CA ASN A 173 3.24 -5.29 -11.85
C ASN A 173 3.86 -5.19 -13.26
N PRO A 174 3.23 -4.51 -14.25
CA PRO A 174 3.86 -4.27 -15.54
C PRO A 174 5.19 -3.52 -15.45
N ALA A 175 5.29 -2.52 -14.59
CA ALA A 175 6.53 -1.74 -14.43
C ALA A 175 7.68 -2.60 -13.89
N SER A 176 7.43 -3.43 -12.88
CA SER A 176 8.42 -4.34 -12.31
C SER A 176 8.91 -5.38 -13.33
N ALA A 177 8.02 -5.92 -14.16
CA ALA A 177 8.40 -6.84 -15.22
C ALA A 177 9.29 -6.16 -16.28
N ALA A 178 8.92 -4.95 -16.71
CA ALA A 178 9.71 -4.20 -17.68
C ALA A 178 11.14 -3.90 -17.19
N VAL A 179 11.30 -3.54 -15.90
CA VAL A 179 12.62 -3.34 -15.28
C VAL A 179 13.45 -4.62 -15.27
N CYS A 180 12.81 -5.79 -15.11
CA CYS A 180 13.48 -7.08 -15.24
C CYS A 180 13.83 -7.45 -16.67
N GLY A 181 13.39 -6.69 -17.68
CA GLY A 181 13.49 -7.06 -19.10
C GLY A 181 12.58 -8.23 -19.48
N LEU A 182 11.41 -8.29 -18.83
CA LEU A 182 10.32 -9.22 -19.13
C LEU A 182 9.16 -8.46 -19.76
N ASP A 183 8.44 -9.09 -20.67
CA ASP A 183 7.31 -8.50 -21.37
C ASP A 183 6.00 -8.92 -20.70
N ILE A 184 5.09 -7.97 -20.52
CA ILE A 184 3.76 -8.24 -20.00
C ILE A 184 2.82 -8.67 -21.12
N VAL A 185 2.00 -9.69 -20.81
CA VAL A 185 0.88 -10.12 -21.63
C VAL A 185 -0.37 -10.15 -20.77
N GLU A 186 -1.36 -9.33 -21.15
CA GLU A 186 -2.60 -9.21 -20.41
C GLU A 186 -3.55 -10.35 -20.75
N VAL A 187 -4.22 -10.91 -19.73
CA VAL A 187 -5.35 -11.83 -19.85
C VAL A 187 -6.62 -11.16 -19.35
N LYS A 188 -7.73 -11.34 -20.07
CA LYS A 188 -9.02 -10.73 -19.75
C LYS A 188 -9.72 -11.43 -18.60
N SER A 189 -10.49 -10.63 -17.86
CA SER A 189 -11.43 -11.12 -16.85
C SER A 189 -12.82 -11.30 -17.42
N LEU A 190 -13.59 -12.21 -16.82
CA LEU A 190 -15.03 -12.37 -17.07
C LEU A 190 -15.82 -11.23 -16.39
N SER A 191 -17.11 -11.10 -16.73
CA SER A 191 -18.00 -10.10 -16.14
C SER A 191 -18.19 -10.28 -14.62
N ASP A 192 -17.97 -11.49 -14.12
CA ASP A 192 -17.98 -11.77 -12.68
C ASP A 192 -16.66 -11.39 -11.97
N GLY A 193 -15.67 -10.88 -12.70
CA GLY A 193 -14.40 -10.39 -12.20
C GLY A 193 -13.33 -11.46 -11.98
N THR A 194 -13.57 -12.72 -12.38
CA THR A 194 -12.59 -13.81 -12.36
C THR A 194 -11.81 -13.89 -13.67
N VAL A 195 -10.67 -14.59 -13.67
CA VAL A 195 -9.86 -14.80 -14.88
C VAL A 195 -10.62 -15.65 -15.90
N ASP A 196 -10.66 -15.20 -17.15
CA ASP A 196 -11.20 -16.00 -18.27
C ASP A 196 -10.19 -17.11 -18.63
N ILE A 197 -10.51 -18.35 -18.27
CA ILE A 197 -9.64 -19.51 -18.51
C ILE A 197 -9.45 -19.79 -20.00
N ASP A 198 -10.44 -19.53 -20.83
CA ASP A 198 -10.32 -19.78 -22.28
C ASP A 198 -9.46 -18.69 -22.91
N ALA A 199 -9.60 -17.44 -22.48
CA ALA A 199 -8.67 -16.36 -22.86
C ALA A 199 -7.23 -16.68 -22.40
N LEU A 200 -7.04 -17.23 -21.20
CA LEU A 200 -5.71 -17.64 -20.71
C LEU A 200 -5.09 -18.70 -21.62
N LYS A 201 -5.83 -19.73 -22.03
CA LYS A 201 -5.37 -20.76 -22.96
C LYS A 201 -5.00 -20.15 -24.33
N GLU A 202 -5.80 -19.21 -24.84
CA GLU A 202 -5.55 -18.51 -26.10
C GLU A 202 -4.27 -17.66 -26.02
N VAL A 203 -4.08 -16.95 -24.90
CA VAL A 203 -2.87 -16.15 -24.64
C VAL A 203 -1.65 -17.06 -24.66
N ILE A 204 -1.66 -18.19 -23.92
CA ILE A 204 -0.56 -19.17 -23.88
C ILE A 204 -0.26 -19.71 -25.29
N ALA A 205 -1.29 -20.07 -26.05
CA ALA A 205 -1.13 -20.55 -27.42
C ALA A 205 -0.53 -19.50 -28.36
N THR A 206 -0.92 -18.23 -28.20
CA THR A 206 -0.49 -17.11 -29.02
C THR A 206 0.97 -16.76 -28.78
N VAL A 207 1.39 -16.68 -27.49
CA VAL A 207 2.77 -16.32 -27.15
C VAL A 207 3.75 -17.50 -27.27
N GLY A 208 3.22 -18.70 -27.25
CA GLY A 208 3.99 -19.96 -27.21
C GLY A 208 4.35 -20.36 -25.78
N SER A 209 4.03 -21.61 -25.41
CA SER A 209 4.25 -22.14 -24.06
C SER A 209 5.69 -21.98 -23.56
N ASP A 210 6.68 -22.12 -24.48
CA ASP A 210 8.11 -22.02 -24.16
C ASP A 210 8.56 -20.57 -23.89
N SER A 211 7.74 -19.58 -24.19
CA SER A 211 8.04 -18.17 -23.92
C SER A 211 7.48 -17.68 -22.57
N VAL A 212 6.56 -18.42 -21.95
CA VAL A 212 5.93 -18.06 -20.68
C VAL A 212 6.94 -18.24 -19.54
N ALA A 213 7.32 -17.13 -18.91
CA ALA A 213 8.18 -17.13 -17.71
C ALA A 213 7.35 -17.33 -16.44
N ALA A 214 6.22 -16.60 -16.34
CA ALA A 214 5.36 -16.64 -15.17
C ALA A 214 3.96 -16.13 -15.47
N MET A 215 3.03 -16.43 -14.56
CA MET A 215 1.80 -15.64 -14.37
C MET A 215 1.87 -14.94 -13.01
N MET A 216 1.67 -13.62 -13.01
CA MET A 216 1.68 -12.79 -11.80
C MET A 216 0.26 -12.30 -11.52
N MET A 217 -0.25 -12.61 -10.33
CA MET A 217 -1.59 -12.23 -9.95
C MET A 217 -1.73 -11.96 -8.46
N THR A 218 -2.73 -11.15 -8.14
CA THR A 218 -3.18 -10.88 -6.78
C THR A 218 -4.40 -11.75 -6.48
N ASN A 219 -4.41 -12.46 -5.36
CA ASN A 219 -5.59 -13.25 -4.96
C ASN A 219 -5.84 -13.11 -3.44
N PRO A 220 -6.96 -12.47 -3.01
CA PRO A 220 -8.02 -11.86 -3.82
C PRO A 220 -7.52 -10.73 -4.71
N ASN A 221 -8.22 -10.53 -5.84
CA ASN A 221 -7.87 -9.47 -6.77
C ASN A 221 -8.27 -8.07 -6.24
N THR A 222 -7.93 -7.02 -6.99
CA THR A 222 -8.23 -5.62 -6.63
C THR A 222 -9.74 -5.27 -6.64
N LEU A 223 -10.59 -6.18 -7.08
CA LEU A 223 -12.05 -6.06 -7.00
C LEU A 223 -12.62 -6.69 -5.72
N GLY A 224 -11.76 -7.24 -4.87
CA GLY A 224 -12.15 -7.95 -3.64
C GLY A 224 -12.64 -9.38 -3.89
N LEU A 225 -12.36 -9.97 -5.03
CA LEU A 225 -12.83 -11.31 -5.39
C LEU A 225 -11.72 -12.36 -5.29
N PHE A 226 -12.05 -13.48 -4.68
CA PHE A 226 -11.16 -14.64 -4.61
C PHE A 226 -11.27 -15.48 -5.88
N GLU A 227 -10.15 -15.67 -6.59
CA GLU A 227 -10.08 -16.54 -7.76
C GLU A 227 -10.17 -18.02 -7.36
N LYS A 228 -11.31 -18.61 -7.64
CA LYS A 228 -11.60 -20.02 -7.29
C LYS A 228 -10.96 -21.01 -8.24
N GLN A 229 -10.61 -20.57 -9.44
CA GLN A 229 -10.03 -21.41 -10.49
C GLN A 229 -8.49 -21.50 -10.41
N ILE A 230 -7.91 -21.07 -9.29
CA ILE A 230 -6.46 -21.14 -9.04
C ILE A 230 -5.86 -22.49 -9.39
N PRO A 231 -6.46 -23.65 -9.03
CA PRO A 231 -5.88 -24.95 -9.39
C PRO A 231 -5.78 -25.18 -10.91
N VAL A 232 -6.72 -24.63 -11.68
CA VAL A 232 -6.70 -24.73 -13.15
C VAL A 232 -5.67 -23.79 -13.73
N ILE A 233 -5.59 -22.56 -13.22
CA ILE A 233 -4.60 -21.56 -13.66
C ILE A 233 -3.19 -22.05 -13.39
N GLU A 234 -2.94 -22.50 -12.16
CA GLU A 234 -1.66 -23.05 -11.73
C GLU A 234 -1.21 -24.18 -12.64
N GLN A 235 -2.08 -25.17 -12.90
CA GLN A 235 -1.78 -26.32 -13.76
C GLN A 235 -1.41 -25.86 -15.19
N LEU A 236 -2.17 -24.91 -15.77
CA LEU A 236 -1.89 -24.39 -17.12
C LEU A 236 -0.52 -23.73 -17.21
N ILE A 237 -0.15 -22.97 -16.20
CA ILE A 237 1.13 -22.24 -16.16
C ILE A 237 2.30 -23.22 -15.91
N HIS A 238 2.17 -24.16 -14.98
CA HIS A 238 3.18 -25.17 -14.72
C HIS A 238 3.38 -26.14 -15.89
N ASP A 239 2.31 -26.50 -16.60
CA ASP A 239 2.38 -27.33 -17.82
C ASP A 239 3.17 -26.64 -18.93
N CYS A 240 3.15 -25.30 -18.99
CA CYS A 240 4.01 -24.51 -19.86
C CYS A 240 5.48 -24.46 -19.38
N GLY A 241 5.77 -24.86 -18.15
CA GLY A 241 7.07 -24.68 -17.49
C GLY A 241 7.29 -23.28 -16.92
N GLY A 242 6.27 -22.43 -16.89
CA GLY A 242 6.24 -21.13 -16.20
C GLY A 242 6.11 -21.28 -14.69
N LEU A 243 6.22 -20.18 -13.95
CA LEU A 243 6.07 -20.12 -12.50
C LEU A 243 4.88 -19.24 -12.11
N MET A 244 4.25 -19.59 -10.96
CA MET A 244 3.18 -18.77 -10.37
C MET A 244 3.74 -17.76 -9.40
N TYR A 245 3.44 -16.46 -9.64
CA TYR A 245 3.82 -15.35 -8.76
C TYR A 245 2.58 -14.80 -8.04
N TYR A 246 2.62 -14.79 -6.71
CA TYR A 246 1.59 -14.20 -5.87
C TYR A 246 1.97 -12.77 -5.46
N ASP A 247 1.19 -11.79 -5.93
CA ASP A 247 1.26 -10.43 -5.38
C ASP A 247 0.59 -10.41 -4.01
N GLY A 248 1.40 -10.33 -2.97
CA GLY A 248 0.95 -10.40 -1.57
C GLY A 248 0.46 -9.08 -0.99
N ALA A 249 0.21 -8.06 -1.83
CA ALA A 249 -0.39 -6.81 -1.37
C ALA A 249 -1.75 -7.05 -0.67
N ASN A 250 -2.51 -8.03 -1.15
CA ASN A 250 -3.82 -8.41 -0.61
C ASN A 250 -3.78 -9.68 0.27
N LEU A 251 -2.67 -9.93 0.97
CA LEU A 251 -2.56 -11.11 1.85
C LEU A 251 -3.48 -11.03 3.08
N ASN A 252 -3.94 -9.85 3.47
CA ASN A 252 -4.70 -9.64 4.70
C ASN A 252 -5.92 -10.57 4.87
N PRO A 253 -6.83 -10.72 3.90
CA PRO A 253 -7.99 -11.60 4.02
C PRO A 253 -7.64 -13.09 3.98
N MET A 254 -6.40 -13.44 3.65
CA MET A 254 -5.94 -14.82 3.53
C MET A 254 -5.43 -15.37 4.85
N LEU A 255 -5.04 -14.50 5.81
CA LEU A 255 -4.51 -14.94 7.10
C LEU A 255 -5.50 -15.87 7.83
N GLY A 256 -5.03 -17.07 8.13
CA GLY A 256 -5.81 -18.10 8.79
C GLY A 256 -6.85 -18.83 7.92
N ALA A 257 -7.06 -18.40 6.67
CA ALA A 257 -8.04 -18.99 5.75
C ALA A 257 -7.37 -19.88 4.69
N ALA A 258 -6.33 -19.40 4.02
CA ALA A 258 -5.60 -20.16 3.00
C ALA A 258 -4.15 -19.64 2.88
N ARG A 259 -3.26 -20.50 2.37
CA ARG A 259 -1.85 -20.16 2.21
C ARG A 259 -1.48 -20.19 0.72
N PRO A 260 -0.84 -19.12 0.19
CA PRO A 260 -0.46 -19.07 -1.22
C PRO A 260 0.39 -20.27 -1.70
N GLY A 261 1.33 -20.74 -0.88
CA GLY A 261 2.15 -21.91 -1.22
C GLY A 261 1.33 -23.20 -1.42
N ASP A 262 0.25 -23.38 -0.65
CA ASP A 262 -0.64 -24.54 -0.78
C ASP A 262 -1.56 -24.44 -2.03
N MET A 263 -1.68 -23.25 -2.62
CA MET A 263 -2.42 -23.00 -3.86
C MET A 263 -1.55 -23.10 -5.11
N GLY A 264 -0.28 -23.54 -4.97
CA GLY A 264 0.64 -23.72 -6.10
C GLY A 264 1.46 -22.48 -6.48
N PHE A 265 1.46 -21.42 -5.71
CA PHE A 265 2.33 -20.28 -5.95
C PHE A 265 3.79 -20.59 -5.60
N ASP A 266 4.71 -20.24 -6.52
CA ASP A 266 6.12 -20.51 -6.44
C ASP A 266 6.93 -19.41 -5.79
N VAL A 267 6.53 -18.17 -6.06
CA VAL A 267 7.17 -16.93 -5.61
C VAL A 267 6.10 -15.97 -5.12
N MET A 268 6.38 -15.23 -4.07
CA MET A 268 5.52 -14.13 -3.62
C MET A 268 6.33 -12.99 -3.02
N HIS A 269 5.74 -11.80 -2.99
CA HIS A 269 6.18 -10.76 -2.07
C HIS A 269 5.07 -10.46 -1.04
N ILE A 270 5.44 -9.82 0.05
CA ILE A 270 4.50 -9.35 1.10
C ILE A 270 4.79 -7.89 1.40
N ASN A 271 3.74 -7.11 1.62
CA ASN A 271 3.87 -5.75 2.14
C ASN A 271 3.69 -5.78 3.66
N LEU A 272 4.79 -5.69 4.45
CA LEU A 272 4.69 -5.70 5.91
C LEU A 272 3.87 -4.52 6.43
N HIS A 273 3.93 -3.38 5.74
CA HIS A 273 3.17 -2.17 6.04
C HIS A 273 1.68 -2.25 5.68
N LYS A 274 1.20 -3.38 5.16
CA LYS A 274 -0.22 -3.69 4.94
C LYS A 274 -0.67 -4.76 5.93
N THR A 275 -0.48 -6.02 5.59
CA THR A 275 -0.96 -7.18 6.36
C THR A 275 -0.44 -7.22 7.80
N PHE A 276 0.80 -6.81 8.05
CA PHE A 276 1.44 -6.91 9.37
C PHE A 276 1.50 -5.58 10.14
N SER A 277 0.63 -4.62 9.77
CA SER A 277 0.34 -3.43 10.58
C SER A 277 1.55 -2.59 10.95
N THR A 278 2.52 -2.45 10.04
CA THR A 278 3.62 -1.51 10.24
C THR A 278 3.29 -0.16 9.56
N PRO A 279 3.91 0.95 9.99
CA PRO A 279 3.58 2.27 9.43
C PRO A 279 3.81 2.37 7.92
N HIS A 280 2.90 3.03 7.20
CA HIS A 280 3.10 3.43 5.80
C HIS A 280 4.05 4.62 5.66
N GLY A 281 4.00 5.56 6.61
CA GLY A 281 4.93 6.69 6.74
C GLY A 281 4.92 7.69 5.58
N GLY A 282 3.86 7.75 4.79
CA GLY A 282 3.77 8.69 3.67
C GLY A 282 4.83 8.48 2.58
N GLY A 283 5.22 7.23 2.32
CA GLY A 283 6.25 6.86 1.34
C GLY A 283 7.62 6.57 1.96
N GLY A 284 7.67 6.25 3.24
CA GLY A 284 8.91 6.00 4.00
C GLY A 284 9.10 4.53 4.39
N PRO A 285 8.75 4.16 5.62
CA PRO A 285 9.19 2.92 6.26
C PRO A 285 8.43 1.70 5.76
N GLY A 286 8.75 1.21 4.57
CA GLY A 286 8.20 -0.01 4.02
C GLY A 286 9.13 -1.21 4.17
N ALA A 287 8.60 -2.40 3.86
CA ALA A 287 9.38 -3.61 3.60
C ALA A 287 8.56 -4.55 2.72
N GLY A 288 9.25 -5.26 1.85
CA GLY A 288 8.65 -6.18 0.87
C GLY A 288 9.32 -7.55 0.88
N PRO A 289 9.26 -8.34 1.98
CA PRO A 289 9.81 -9.68 2.01
C PRO A 289 9.36 -10.52 0.80
N VAL A 290 10.30 -11.28 0.26
CA VAL A 290 10.02 -12.20 -0.85
C VAL A 290 10.16 -13.63 -0.37
N GLY A 291 9.10 -14.41 -0.61
CA GLY A 291 9.02 -15.83 -0.30
C GLY A 291 9.10 -16.68 -1.56
N VAL A 292 9.65 -17.89 -1.41
CA VAL A 292 9.81 -18.82 -2.53
C VAL A 292 9.54 -20.26 -2.09
N ARG A 293 9.06 -21.10 -3.03
CA ARG A 293 9.00 -22.54 -2.84
C ARG A 293 10.39 -23.15 -2.74
N LYS A 294 10.46 -24.39 -2.24
CA LYS A 294 11.69 -25.15 -2.12
C LYS A 294 12.40 -25.30 -3.47
N GLY A 295 13.71 -25.01 -3.48
CA GLY A 295 14.56 -25.08 -4.66
C GLY A 295 14.73 -23.75 -5.40
N LEU A 296 13.98 -22.71 -5.04
CA LEU A 296 14.14 -21.37 -5.60
C LEU A 296 14.97 -20.43 -4.72
N GLU A 297 15.22 -20.77 -3.46
CA GLU A 297 15.95 -19.95 -2.49
C GLU A 297 17.38 -19.60 -2.90
N GLN A 298 18.00 -20.44 -3.72
CA GLN A 298 19.34 -20.20 -4.27
C GLN A 298 19.40 -19.08 -5.32
N PHE A 299 18.26 -18.64 -5.82
CA PHE A 299 18.13 -17.58 -6.84
C PHE A 299 17.83 -16.20 -6.24
N PHE A 300 17.75 -16.06 -4.92
CA PHE A 300 17.57 -14.75 -4.29
C PHE A 300 18.68 -13.79 -4.74
N PRO A 301 18.33 -12.62 -5.30
CA PRO A 301 19.31 -11.60 -5.64
C PRO A 301 19.77 -10.79 -4.42
N GLU A 302 20.97 -10.24 -4.49
CA GLU A 302 21.44 -9.24 -3.55
C GLU A 302 20.89 -7.86 -3.99
N VAL A 303 19.72 -7.48 -3.45
CA VAL A 303 18.99 -6.25 -3.85
C VAL A 303 19.19 -5.09 -2.90
N SER A 304 19.71 -5.34 -1.71
CA SER A 304 20.02 -4.32 -0.73
C SER A 304 21.15 -4.78 0.20
N PRO A 305 21.87 -3.84 0.83
CA PRO A 305 22.82 -4.16 1.87
C PRO A 305 22.12 -4.71 3.11
N TYR A 306 22.82 -5.53 3.87
CA TYR A 306 22.40 -6.06 5.18
C TYR A 306 21.10 -6.89 5.14
N HIS A 307 20.17 -6.64 6.08
CA HIS A 307 18.97 -7.43 6.31
C HIS A 307 17.67 -6.67 5.95
N GLY A 308 17.75 -5.66 5.08
CA GLY A 308 16.60 -4.82 4.74
C GLY A 308 16.25 -3.82 5.85
N ASN A 309 14.97 -3.51 6.00
CA ASN A 309 14.50 -2.57 7.02
C ASN A 309 14.20 -3.29 8.34
N PHE A 310 15.24 -3.40 9.20
CA PHE A 310 15.16 -4.15 10.45
C PHE A 310 14.05 -3.65 11.37
N SER A 311 13.88 -2.34 11.52
CA SER A 311 12.87 -1.81 12.45
C SER A 311 11.43 -2.10 11.98
N VAL A 312 11.18 -2.18 10.68
CA VAL A 312 9.89 -2.64 10.15
C VAL A 312 9.70 -4.14 10.37
N ALA A 313 10.74 -4.93 10.13
CA ALA A 313 10.71 -6.37 10.41
C ALA A 313 10.41 -6.64 11.90
N MET A 314 11.00 -5.85 12.80
CA MET A 314 10.76 -5.94 14.25
C MET A 314 9.30 -5.66 14.61
N ARG A 315 8.71 -4.60 14.05
CA ARG A 315 7.29 -4.27 14.25
C ARG A 315 6.37 -5.37 13.75
N ALA A 316 6.63 -5.89 12.54
CA ALA A 316 5.85 -6.97 11.97
C ALA A 316 5.91 -8.25 12.83
N TYR A 317 7.10 -8.57 13.34
CA TYR A 317 7.26 -9.72 14.24
C TYR A 317 6.54 -9.51 15.56
N ALA A 318 6.61 -8.31 16.15
CA ALA A 318 5.87 -7.95 17.36
C ALA A 318 4.34 -8.06 17.13
N TYR A 319 3.83 -7.62 15.98
CA TYR A 319 2.43 -7.78 15.60
C TYR A 319 2.01 -9.27 15.56
N ILE A 320 2.80 -10.13 14.90
CA ILE A 320 2.53 -11.57 14.84
C ILE A 320 2.50 -12.18 16.25
N LEU A 321 3.45 -11.81 17.10
CA LEU A 321 3.52 -12.31 18.47
C LEU A 321 2.36 -11.82 19.35
N SER A 322 1.93 -10.56 19.17
CA SER A 322 0.82 -9.98 19.94
C SER A 322 -0.52 -10.63 19.64
N LEU A 323 -0.75 -11.05 18.41
CA LEU A 323 -1.94 -11.81 18.02
C LEU A 323 -1.83 -13.28 18.40
N GLY A 324 -0.64 -13.84 18.31
CA GLY A 324 -0.42 -15.26 18.56
C GLY A 324 -1.16 -16.16 17.58
N ARG A 325 -1.07 -17.46 17.82
CA ARG A 325 -1.73 -18.48 17.00
C ARG A 325 -3.25 -18.40 17.08
N GLU A 326 -3.76 -17.92 18.18
CA GLU A 326 -5.19 -17.89 18.51
C GLU A 326 -5.92 -16.83 17.66
N HIS A 327 -5.37 -15.64 17.55
CA HIS A 327 -6.06 -14.48 16.96
C HIS A 327 -5.63 -14.13 15.53
N ILE A 328 -4.44 -14.55 15.09
CA ILE A 328 -3.98 -14.25 13.72
C ILE A 328 -4.92 -14.81 12.64
N LYS A 329 -5.59 -15.90 12.93
CA LYS A 329 -6.60 -16.53 12.05
C LYS A 329 -7.93 -15.78 11.97
N GLU A 330 -8.16 -14.80 12.86
CA GLU A 330 -9.38 -13.99 12.89
C GLU A 330 -9.27 -12.76 11.98
N VAL A 331 -8.05 -12.37 11.64
CA VAL A 331 -7.75 -11.17 10.83
C VAL A 331 -8.50 -11.20 9.48
N GLY A 332 -8.33 -12.25 8.70
CA GLY A 332 -8.96 -12.39 7.38
C GLY A 332 -10.51 -12.41 7.45
N PRO A 333 -11.12 -13.26 8.30
CA PRO A 333 -12.56 -13.27 8.49
C PRO A 333 -13.16 -11.93 8.95
N LEU A 334 -12.54 -11.23 9.89
CA LEU A 334 -13.03 -9.93 10.38
C LEU A 334 -12.92 -8.85 9.30
N ALA A 335 -11.79 -8.78 8.58
CA ALA A 335 -11.65 -7.86 7.45
C ALA A 335 -12.73 -8.10 6.39
N THR A 336 -13.00 -9.37 6.07
CA THR A 336 -14.06 -9.78 5.14
C THR A 336 -15.46 -9.39 5.65
N LEU A 337 -15.73 -9.58 6.93
CA LEU A 337 -17.01 -9.21 7.55
C LEU A 337 -17.24 -7.70 7.45
N ASN A 338 -16.27 -6.88 7.83
CA ASN A 338 -16.37 -5.43 7.82
C ASN A 338 -16.59 -4.89 6.40
N ALA A 339 -15.86 -5.41 5.41
CA ALA A 339 -16.01 -5.00 4.01
C ALA A 339 -17.42 -5.33 3.48
N ASN A 340 -17.92 -6.54 3.72
CA ASN A 340 -19.26 -6.91 3.29
C ASN A 340 -20.35 -6.12 4.01
N TYR A 341 -20.16 -5.80 5.29
CA TYR A 341 -21.12 -5.00 6.04
C TYR A 341 -21.28 -3.59 5.43
N ILE A 342 -20.19 -2.92 5.07
CA ILE A 342 -20.26 -1.61 4.38
C ILE A 342 -20.88 -1.77 2.99
N LYS A 343 -20.40 -2.74 2.19
CA LYS A 343 -20.89 -2.99 0.84
C LYS A 343 -22.40 -3.19 0.82
N GLU A 344 -22.90 -4.10 1.64
CA GLU A 344 -24.33 -4.41 1.71
C GLU A 344 -25.17 -3.23 2.20
N SER A 345 -24.61 -2.40 3.09
CA SER A 345 -25.27 -1.21 3.63
C SER A 345 -25.32 -0.04 2.65
N LEU A 346 -24.56 -0.03 1.57
CA LEU A 346 -24.46 1.09 0.62
C LEU A 346 -24.83 0.74 -0.82
N LYS A 347 -24.98 -0.52 -1.17
CA LYS A 347 -25.25 -1.00 -2.53
C LYS A 347 -26.56 -0.49 -3.15
N ASP A 348 -27.49 0.05 -2.34
CA ASP A 348 -28.74 0.65 -2.81
C ASP A 348 -28.54 2.09 -3.31
N VAL A 349 -27.49 2.77 -2.88
CA VAL A 349 -27.18 4.18 -3.24
C VAL A 349 -25.90 4.33 -4.08
N TYR A 350 -24.98 3.37 -4.01
CA TYR A 350 -23.77 3.30 -4.84
C TYR A 350 -23.84 2.10 -5.79
N GLU A 351 -23.24 2.24 -6.98
CA GLU A 351 -23.28 1.21 -8.02
C GLU A 351 -22.24 0.11 -7.76
N LEU A 352 -22.68 -1.16 -7.79
CA LEU A 352 -21.80 -2.32 -7.80
C LEU A 352 -21.61 -2.80 -9.25
N PRO A 353 -20.43 -2.57 -9.87
CA PRO A 353 -20.25 -2.82 -11.30
C PRO A 353 -19.91 -4.28 -11.64
N ILE A 354 -19.54 -5.10 -10.64
CA ILE A 354 -19.09 -6.48 -10.84
C ILE A 354 -20.22 -7.45 -10.49
N GLU A 355 -20.61 -8.30 -11.45
CA GLU A 355 -21.67 -9.30 -11.26
C GLU A 355 -21.39 -10.27 -10.11
N GLY A 356 -20.12 -10.65 -9.90
CA GLY A 356 -19.73 -11.50 -8.77
C GLY A 356 -19.96 -10.89 -7.39
N LEU A 357 -20.18 -9.58 -7.30
CA LEU A 357 -20.50 -8.84 -6.07
C LEU A 357 -21.99 -8.49 -5.93
N ILE A 358 -22.80 -8.78 -6.97
CA ILE A 358 -24.25 -8.55 -6.95
C ILE A 358 -24.93 -9.76 -6.31
N PRO A 359 -25.81 -9.55 -5.30
CA PRO A 359 -26.52 -10.65 -4.65
C PRO A 359 -27.38 -11.44 -5.61
N GLU A 360 -27.11 -12.74 -5.70
CA GLU A 360 -27.99 -13.70 -6.40
C GLU A 360 -28.96 -14.35 -5.41
N GLN A 361 -30.20 -14.54 -5.83
CA GLN A 361 -31.22 -15.22 -5.00
C GLN A 361 -30.85 -16.68 -4.71
N SER A 362 -30.05 -17.31 -5.56
CA SER A 362 -29.69 -18.73 -5.49
C SER A 362 -28.38 -19.02 -4.72
N SER A 363 -27.52 -18.02 -4.48
CA SER A 363 -26.24 -18.22 -3.79
C SER A 363 -25.77 -16.95 -3.09
N PRO A 364 -26.19 -16.71 -1.85
CA PRO A 364 -25.81 -15.53 -1.09
C PRO A 364 -24.29 -15.43 -0.85
N THR A 365 -23.54 -16.53 -0.87
CA THR A 365 -22.08 -16.53 -0.70
C THR A 365 -21.32 -16.14 -1.97
N ARG A 366 -21.97 -16.13 -3.15
CA ARG A 366 -21.35 -15.74 -4.42
C ARG A 366 -21.16 -14.23 -4.52
N SER A 367 -21.98 -13.47 -3.79
CA SER A 367 -21.92 -11.99 -3.76
C SER A 367 -20.97 -11.40 -2.71
N LEU A 368 -20.24 -12.25 -1.97
CA LEU A 368 -19.34 -11.78 -0.92
C LEU A 368 -17.99 -11.35 -1.51
N CYS A 369 -17.60 -10.09 -1.20
CA CYS A 369 -16.22 -9.66 -1.37
C CYS A 369 -15.33 -10.21 -0.25
N LYS A 370 -14.03 -10.08 -0.41
CA LYS A 370 -13.05 -10.33 0.65
C LYS A 370 -12.87 -9.07 1.50
N HIS A 371 -11.67 -8.53 1.63
CA HIS A 371 -11.35 -7.43 2.52
C HIS A 371 -11.67 -6.04 1.97
N GLU A 372 -11.90 -5.93 0.68
CA GLU A 372 -12.18 -4.69 -0.03
C GLU A 372 -13.21 -4.93 -1.15
N PHE A 373 -13.74 -3.84 -1.68
CA PHE A 373 -14.68 -3.86 -2.81
C PHE A 373 -14.66 -2.51 -3.52
N VAL A 374 -15.23 -2.47 -4.73
CA VAL A 374 -15.28 -1.28 -5.58
C VAL A 374 -16.73 -0.93 -5.90
N PHE A 375 -17.10 0.34 -5.67
CA PHE A 375 -18.28 0.95 -6.28
C PHE A 375 -17.88 1.75 -7.53
N ASP A 376 -18.79 1.89 -8.48
CA ASP A 376 -18.66 2.77 -9.64
C ASP A 376 -19.49 4.06 -9.43
N GLY A 377 -19.15 4.83 -8.36
CA GLY A 377 -19.80 6.07 -7.99
C GLY A 377 -21.25 5.91 -7.50
N LEU A 378 -21.99 7.01 -7.50
CA LEU A 378 -23.41 7.01 -7.14
C LEU A 378 -24.25 6.30 -8.19
N LYS A 379 -25.31 5.59 -7.77
CA LYS A 379 -26.29 4.99 -8.70
C LYS A 379 -27.04 6.05 -9.51
N ASP A 380 -27.44 7.14 -8.86
CA ASP A 380 -28.12 8.25 -9.53
C ASP A 380 -27.10 9.14 -10.25
N LYS A 381 -26.80 8.79 -11.49
CA LYS A 381 -25.89 9.55 -12.35
C LYS A 381 -26.50 10.90 -12.81
N SER A 382 -27.81 11.14 -12.65
CA SER A 382 -28.49 12.38 -13.07
C SER A 382 -28.07 13.60 -12.25
N THR A 383 -27.52 13.40 -11.05
CA THR A 383 -26.99 14.45 -10.17
C THR A 383 -25.75 15.12 -10.76
N GLY A 384 -25.02 14.44 -11.64
CA GLY A 384 -23.73 14.90 -12.16
C GLY A 384 -22.63 15.02 -11.09
N VAL A 385 -22.83 14.41 -9.92
CA VAL A 385 -21.82 14.32 -8.85
C VAL A 385 -20.88 13.16 -9.16
N THR A 386 -19.58 13.44 -9.17
CA THR A 386 -18.52 12.45 -9.44
C THR A 386 -18.00 11.80 -8.16
N THR A 387 -17.26 10.71 -8.32
CA THR A 387 -16.55 10.07 -7.20
C THR A 387 -15.55 11.01 -6.52
N MET A 388 -14.89 11.90 -7.28
CA MET A 388 -14.03 12.95 -6.73
C MET A 388 -14.82 13.88 -5.81
N ASP A 389 -16.05 14.26 -6.17
CA ASP A 389 -16.88 15.13 -5.36
C ASP A 389 -17.28 14.45 -4.04
N VAL A 390 -17.66 13.18 -4.11
CA VAL A 390 -17.92 12.35 -2.92
C VAL A 390 -16.70 12.29 -2.00
N ALA A 391 -15.52 12.04 -2.57
CA ALA A 391 -14.25 11.99 -1.83
C ALA A 391 -13.93 13.32 -1.12
N LYS A 392 -14.11 14.44 -1.83
CA LYS A 392 -13.93 15.79 -1.24
C LYS A 392 -14.97 16.09 -0.16
N ARG A 393 -16.21 15.65 -0.35
CA ARG A 393 -17.28 15.86 0.66
C ARG A 393 -17.05 15.04 1.93
N LEU A 394 -16.44 13.85 1.84
CA LEU A 394 -16.04 13.06 3.01
C LEU A 394 -15.09 13.83 3.95
N LEU A 395 -14.19 14.65 3.40
CA LEU A 395 -13.26 15.47 4.19
C LEU A 395 -14.03 16.46 5.10
N ASP A 396 -15.17 17.00 4.65
CA ASP A 396 -16.02 17.91 5.44
C ASP A 396 -16.63 17.21 6.65
N TYR A 397 -16.79 15.91 6.59
CA TYR A 397 -17.28 15.07 7.69
C TYR A 397 -16.16 14.48 8.55
N GLY A 398 -14.90 14.84 8.28
CA GLY A 398 -13.74 14.39 9.06
C GLY A 398 -13.27 12.97 8.74
N TYR A 399 -13.63 12.43 7.57
CA TYR A 399 -13.14 11.13 7.09
C TYR A 399 -12.07 11.31 6.04
N HIS A 400 -11.09 10.41 6.04
CA HIS A 400 -10.21 10.26 4.89
C HIS A 400 -10.99 9.65 3.72
N ALA A 401 -10.73 10.14 2.51
CA ALA A 401 -11.38 9.58 1.32
C ALA A 401 -10.89 8.15 1.04
N PRO A 402 -11.76 7.25 0.56
CA PRO A 402 -11.34 5.99 -0.06
C PRO A 402 -10.47 6.21 -1.31
N THR A 403 -9.91 5.14 -1.87
CA THR A 403 -9.21 5.21 -3.15
C THR A 403 -10.21 5.48 -4.27
N ILE A 404 -9.92 6.47 -5.12
CA ILE A 404 -10.75 6.84 -6.26
C ILE A 404 -10.00 6.59 -7.57
N TYR A 405 -10.76 6.39 -8.67
CA TYR A 405 -10.23 6.15 -10.02
C TYR A 405 -9.28 4.94 -10.13
N PHE A 406 -9.36 4.03 -9.19
CA PHE A 406 -8.65 2.76 -9.20
C PHE A 406 -9.56 1.65 -8.65
N PRO A 407 -9.58 0.45 -9.27
CA PRO A 407 -8.87 0.07 -10.50
C PRO A 407 -9.38 0.82 -11.73
N LEU A 408 -8.54 0.93 -12.77
CA LEU A 408 -8.86 1.65 -14.01
C LEU A 408 -9.96 0.98 -14.85
N LEU A 409 -10.46 -0.15 -14.39
CA LEU A 409 -11.52 -0.91 -15.04
C LEU A 409 -12.86 -0.15 -15.10
N PHE A 410 -13.11 0.74 -14.13
CA PHE A 410 -14.32 1.56 -14.05
C PHE A 410 -13.96 3.04 -13.98
N HIS A 411 -14.81 3.86 -14.61
CA HIS A 411 -14.55 5.29 -14.74
C HIS A 411 -14.68 6.05 -13.41
N GLU A 412 -15.65 5.66 -12.55
CA GLU A 412 -15.96 6.29 -11.27
C GLU A 412 -15.61 5.39 -10.09
N SER A 413 -14.51 4.61 -10.22
CA SER A 413 -14.07 3.69 -9.16
C SER A 413 -13.95 4.38 -7.81
N LEU A 414 -14.55 3.76 -6.79
CA LEU A 414 -14.47 4.10 -5.37
C LEU A 414 -14.18 2.82 -4.59
N MET A 415 -12.93 2.60 -4.22
CA MET A 415 -12.47 1.37 -3.56
C MET A 415 -12.37 1.57 -2.06
N ILE A 416 -13.03 0.71 -1.29
CA ILE A 416 -13.11 0.77 0.17
C ILE A 416 -12.53 -0.48 0.79
N GLU A 417 -11.58 -0.30 1.71
CA GLU A 417 -11.00 -1.35 2.54
C GLU A 417 -11.05 -0.93 4.02
N PRO A 418 -11.99 -1.48 4.82
CA PRO A 418 -12.14 -1.07 6.22
C PRO A 418 -11.13 -1.67 7.18
N THR A 419 -10.44 -2.75 6.81
CA THR A 419 -9.61 -3.60 7.68
C THR A 419 -10.40 -4.33 8.77
N GLU A 420 -9.73 -5.15 9.58
CA GLU A 420 -10.32 -5.87 10.72
C GLU A 420 -10.34 -5.05 12.01
N ASN A 421 -9.60 -3.93 12.06
CA ASN A 421 -9.38 -3.18 13.30
C ASN A 421 -10.54 -2.25 13.68
N GLU A 422 -11.40 -1.91 12.71
CA GLU A 422 -12.45 -0.93 12.92
C GLU A 422 -13.63 -1.50 13.71
N SER A 423 -14.12 -0.71 14.65
CA SER A 423 -15.33 -1.08 15.42
C SER A 423 -16.59 -0.92 14.59
N LYS A 424 -17.64 -1.63 15.00
CA LYS A 424 -18.96 -1.49 14.36
C LYS A 424 -19.45 -0.05 14.39
N GLU A 425 -19.25 0.66 15.50
CA GLU A 425 -19.67 2.07 15.68
C GLU A 425 -18.95 2.99 14.70
N THR A 426 -17.64 2.78 14.47
CA THR A 426 -16.86 3.53 13.48
C THR A 426 -17.39 3.28 12.07
N ILE A 427 -17.64 2.02 11.74
CA ILE A 427 -18.17 1.62 10.42
C ILE A 427 -19.59 2.18 10.21
N ASP A 428 -20.47 2.10 11.21
CA ASP A 428 -21.83 2.66 11.14
C ASP A 428 -21.81 4.19 10.92
N GLY A 429 -20.88 4.89 11.58
CA GLY A 429 -20.67 6.33 11.37
C GLY A 429 -20.27 6.65 9.93
N PHE A 430 -19.35 5.88 9.35
CA PHE A 430 -18.95 6.03 7.95
C PHE A 430 -20.09 5.75 6.99
N ILE A 431 -20.84 4.66 7.19
CA ILE A 431 -22.02 4.32 6.37
C ILE A 431 -23.06 5.45 6.41
N ALA A 432 -23.33 6.01 7.60
CA ALA A 432 -24.28 7.11 7.76
C ALA A 432 -23.85 8.35 6.96
N VAL A 433 -22.56 8.69 6.97
CA VAL A 433 -22.02 9.82 6.21
C VAL A 433 -22.08 9.54 4.71
N MET A 434 -21.72 8.36 4.23
CA MET A 434 -21.82 7.98 2.82
C MET A 434 -23.26 8.08 2.30
N ARG A 435 -24.26 7.61 3.08
CA ARG A 435 -25.68 7.76 2.75
C ARG A 435 -26.11 9.21 2.72
N ARG A 436 -25.64 10.02 3.68
CA ARG A 436 -25.92 11.44 3.72
C ARG A 436 -25.38 12.17 2.50
N ILE A 437 -24.16 11.88 2.06
CA ILE A 437 -23.59 12.45 0.83
C ILE A 437 -24.43 12.07 -0.39
N ALA A 438 -24.89 10.82 -0.48
CA ALA A 438 -25.77 10.38 -1.56
C ALA A 438 -27.12 11.14 -1.56
N GLU A 439 -27.66 11.49 -0.39
CA GLU A 439 -28.87 12.30 -0.29
C GLU A 439 -28.60 13.78 -0.60
N GLU A 440 -27.50 14.35 -0.13
CA GLU A 440 -27.05 15.70 -0.49
C GLU A 440 -26.86 15.83 -2.01
N ALA A 441 -26.29 14.80 -2.68
CA ALA A 441 -26.13 14.78 -4.12
C ALA A 441 -27.48 14.90 -4.88
N LYS A 442 -28.58 14.39 -4.32
CA LYS A 442 -29.93 14.49 -4.92
C LYS A 442 -30.58 15.84 -4.62
N THR A 443 -30.42 16.34 -3.39
CA THR A 443 -31.16 17.53 -2.92
C THR A 443 -30.43 18.84 -3.21
N ASP A 444 -29.10 18.83 -3.16
CA ASP A 444 -28.21 19.97 -3.44
C ASP A 444 -26.88 19.50 -4.03
N PRO A 445 -26.84 19.09 -5.30
CA PRO A 445 -25.61 18.58 -5.92
C PRO A 445 -24.46 19.59 -5.90
N GLU A 446 -24.73 20.89 -5.92
CA GLU A 446 -23.69 21.92 -5.91
C GLU A 446 -22.96 21.98 -4.55
N LEU A 447 -23.64 21.66 -3.46
CA LEU A 447 -23.00 21.49 -2.14
C LEU A 447 -21.92 20.41 -2.18
N VAL A 448 -22.17 19.30 -2.87
CA VAL A 448 -21.20 18.20 -2.98
C VAL A 448 -20.09 18.53 -3.97
N LYS A 449 -20.44 19.13 -5.12
CA LYS A 449 -19.46 19.50 -6.17
C LYS A 449 -18.49 20.59 -5.72
N SER A 450 -18.90 21.49 -4.83
CA SER A 450 -18.04 22.57 -4.33
C SER A 450 -17.23 22.19 -3.08
N ALA A 451 -17.42 20.98 -2.53
CA ALA A 451 -16.65 20.49 -1.38
C ALA A 451 -15.14 20.37 -1.69
N PRO A 452 -14.23 20.49 -0.68
CA PRO A 452 -14.52 20.58 0.75
C PRO A 452 -14.77 22.01 1.24
N HIS A 453 -15.57 22.17 2.30
CA HIS A 453 -15.94 23.46 2.91
C HIS A 453 -15.35 23.67 4.29
N ASN A 454 -15.07 22.57 5.02
CA ASN A 454 -14.65 22.60 6.42
C ASN A 454 -13.14 22.32 6.60
N THR A 455 -12.40 22.18 5.52
CA THR A 455 -10.95 21.98 5.54
C THR A 455 -10.19 23.30 5.42
N PRO A 456 -8.91 23.35 5.84
CA PRO A 456 -8.08 24.57 5.73
C PRO A 456 -7.94 25.10 4.31
N ILE A 457 -7.90 24.18 3.33
CA ILE A 457 -7.77 24.48 1.90
C ILE A 457 -9.01 23.92 1.22
N GLY A 458 -9.64 24.71 0.37
CA GLY A 458 -10.74 24.28 -0.48
C GLY A 458 -10.30 23.40 -1.63
N ARG A 459 -11.14 23.26 -2.65
CA ARG A 459 -10.80 22.51 -3.85
C ARG A 459 -9.63 23.15 -4.58
N VAL A 460 -8.59 22.38 -4.87
CA VAL A 460 -7.41 22.82 -5.62
C VAL A 460 -7.55 22.48 -7.09
N ASP A 461 -6.84 23.22 -7.94
CA ASP A 461 -6.65 22.86 -9.35
C ASP A 461 -5.52 21.83 -9.45
N ASP A 462 -5.90 20.54 -9.41
CA ASP A 462 -4.96 19.41 -9.45
C ASP A 462 -4.15 19.39 -10.77
N VAL A 463 -4.74 19.85 -11.89
CA VAL A 463 -4.08 19.88 -13.19
C VAL A 463 -3.00 20.96 -13.23
N LEU A 464 -3.31 22.14 -12.72
CA LEU A 464 -2.35 23.25 -12.63
C LEU A 464 -1.20 22.87 -11.70
N ALA A 465 -1.51 22.31 -10.52
CA ALA A 465 -0.52 21.90 -9.54
C ALA A 465 0.44 20.82 -10.09
N ALA A 466 -0.07 19.88 -10.90
CA ALA A 466 0.75 18.85 -11.53
C ALA A 466 1.64 19.39 -12.66
N LYS A 467 1.11 20.31 -13.49
CA LYS A 467 1.83 20.88 -14.65
C LYS A 467 2.83 21.97 -14.28
N HIS A 468 2.51 22.75 -13.26
CA HIS A 468 3.29 23.92 -12.82
C HIS A 468 3.55 23.88 -11.31
N PRO A 469 4.32 22.89 -10.82
CA PRO A 469 4.57 22.78 -9.38
C PRO A 469 5.46 23.90 -8.87
N ILE A 470 5.02 24.62 -7.85
CA ILE A 470 5.86 25.57 -7.12
C ILE A 470 6.69 24.79 -6.10
N THR A 471 7.97 24.61 -6.38
CA THR A 471 8.85 23.70 -5.62
C THR A 471 9.77 24.42 -4.62
N SER A 472 9.77 25.76 -4.58
CA SER A 472 10.60 26.52 -3.66
C SER A 472 9.93 27.83 -3.25
N TYR A 473 10.28 28.34 -2.06
CA TYR A 473 9.79 29.64 -1.57
C TYR A 473 10.19 30.80 -2.49
N ARG A 474 11.40 30.77 -3.05
CA ARG A 474 11.87 31.76 -4.03
C ARG A 474 11.00 31.77 -5.30
N HIS A 475 10.55 30.60 -5.76
CA HIS A 475 9.64 30.47 -6.91
C HIS A 475 8.28 31.08 -6.58
N LEU A 476 7.74 30.79 -5.39
CA LEU A 476 6.48 31.37 -4.93
C LEU A 476 6.55 32.90 -4.89
N GLN A 477 7.65 33.49 -4.41
CA GLN A 477 7.82 34.94 -4.36
C GLN A 477 7.92 35.59 -5.75
N ALA A 478 8.39 34.85 -6.76
CA ALA A 478 8.50 35.36 -8.13
C ALA A 478 7.14 35.35 -8.87
N GLU A 479 6.19 34.54 -8.42
CA GLU A 479 4.84 34.42 -9.01
C GLU A 479 3.79 35.26 -8.26
N ALA A 480 4.07 35.70 -7.02
CA ALA A 480 3.22 36.59 -6.22
C ALA A 480 3.46 38.06 -6.54
#